data_033fcec47b9089dd293ab6c1f68c0659
#
_entry.id   033fcec47b9089dd293ab6c1f68c0659
#
_cell.length_a   1.000
_cell.length_b   1.000
_cell.length_c   1.000
_cell.angle_alpha   90.00
_cell.angle_beta   90.00
_cell.angle_gamma   90.00
#
_symmetry.space_group_name_H-M   'P 1'
#
loop_
_entity.id
_entity.type
_entity.pdbx_description
1 polymer ?
#
loop_
_entity_poly.entity_id
_entity_poly.type
_entity_poly.pdbx_seq_one_letter_code
_entity_poly.pdbx_strand_id
1 'polypeptide(L)'
;MIQTPVIVTFANQKGGVGKTTLCITFANYLVTKGARVVVIDCDFHHSIMKCRKADIRKYGEQEMPYEVWAYEANDKAMMTSLMEKLHNDPEIEVVLMDSPGSLKAEGQIPMFVNSDIIIVQFHYDLVTVPSTASFLMFVERLKKAVGERMKARLFIIPNLND
;
A
#
# COMPACT_ATOMS: atom_id res chain seq x y z
N MET A 1 -1.29 17.60 -20.03
CA MET A 1 -0.57 17.49 -18.75
C MET A 1 -0.33 16.02 -18.48
N ILE A 2 0.91 15.60 -18.28
CA ILE A 2 1.20 14.21 -17.85
C ILE A 2 0.71 14.13 -16.41
N GLN A 3 -0.31 13.31 -16.18
CA GLN A 3 -0.86 13.10 -14.85
C GLN A 3 0.04 12.09 -14.15
N THR A 4 0.71 12.52 -13.07
CA THR A 4 1.48 11.59 -12.22
C THR A 4 0.51 10.73 -11.42
N PRO A 5 0.74 9.40 -11.33
CA PRO A 5 -0.08 8.52 -10.50
C PRO A 5 -0.15 8.97 -9.04
N VAL A 6 -1.31 8.79 -8.42
CA VAL A 6 -1.46 8.94 -6.97
C VAL A 6 -1.08 7.64 -6.29
N ILE A 7 -0.12 7.68 -5.37
CA ILE A 7 0.35 6.51 -4.63
C ILE A 7 -0.27 6.47 -3.23
N VAL A 8 -1.05 5.43 -2.97
CA VAL A 8 -1.73 5.19 -1.70
C VAL A 8 -1.16 3.94 -1.04
N THR A 9 -0.60 4.07 0.15
CA THR A 9 -0.05 2.95 0.92
C THR A 9 -0.95 2.60 2.11
N PHE A 10 -1.37 1.34 2.17
CA PHE A 10 -2.09 0.77 3.32
C PHE A 10 -1.06 0.22 4.30
N ALA A 11 -0.96 0.79 5.49
CA ALA A 11 0.11 0.49 6.42
C ALA A 11 -0.36 0.45 7.88
N ASN A 12 0.19 -0.49 8.63
CA ASN A 12 0.20 -0.53 10.09
C ASN A 12 1.26 -1.53 10.53
N GLN A 13 1.83 -1.36 11.71
CA GLN A 13 2.79 -2.28 12.31
C GLN A 13 2.16 -3.60 12.75
N LYS A 14 0.84 -3.67 12.83
CA LYS A 14 0.09 -4.86 13.26
C LYS A 14 -0.47 -5.63 12.05
N GLY A 15 -0.28 -6.95 12.05
CA GLY A 15 -0.98 -7.86 11.15
C GLY A 15 -2.45 -8.04 11.53
N GLY A 16 -3.29 -8.41 10.58
CA GLY A 16 -4.71 -8.74 10.83
C GLY A 16 -5.66 -7.54 10.97
N VAL A 17 -5.19 -6.31 10.83
CA VAL A 17 -6.04 -5.09 10.92
C VAL A 17 -6.85 -4.81 9.65
N GLY A 18 -6.76 -5.66 8.63
CA GLY A 18 -7.53 -5.54 7.39
C GLY A 18 -6.87 -4.71 6.28
N LYS A 19 -5.55 -4.43 6.34
CA LYS A 19 -4.83 -3.68 5.28
C LYS A 19 -5.08 -4.25 3.89
N THR A 20 -4.76 -5.52 3.70
CA THR A 20 -4.93 -6.25 2.43
C THR A 20 -6.38 -6.22 1.95
N THR A 21 -7.34 -6.47 2.85
CA THR A 21 -8.76 -6.45 2.52
C THR A 21 -9.21 -5.07 2.04
N LEU A 22 -8.83 -4.01 2.75
CA LEU A 22 -9.18 -2.65 2.35
C LEU A 22 -8.49 -2.25 1.04
N CYS A 23 -7.23 -2.62 0.86
CA CYS A 23 -6.49 -2.39 -0.38
C CYS A 23 -7.23 -2.99 -1.60
N ILE A 24 -7.62 -4.26 -1.53
CA ILE A 24 -8.36 -4.95 -2.60
C ILE A 24 -9.74 -4.31 -2.80
N THR A 25 -10.48 -4.04 -1.72
CA THR A 25 -11.81 -3.42 -1.80
C THR A 25 -11.74 -2.05 -2.46
N PHE A 26 -10.73 -1.26 -2.10
CA PHE A 26 -10.53 0.06 -2.65
C PHE A 26 -10.10 0.00 -4.13
N ALA A 27 -9.23 -0.97 -4.51
CA ALA A 27 -8.89 -1.22 -5.92
C ALA A 27 -10.14 -1.52 -6.76
N ASN A 28 -10.97 -2.45 -6.30
CA ASN A 28 -12.22 -2.80 -6.97
C ASN A 28 -13.14 -1.58 -7.12
N TYR A 29 -13.29 -0.78 -6.07
CA TYR A 29 -14.10 0.44 -6.13
C TYR A 29 -13.57 1.43 -7.17
N LEU A 30 -12.27 1.70 -7.18
CA LEU A 30 -11.66 2.65 -8.12
C LEU A 30 -11.85 2.22 -9.58
N VAL A 31 -11.72 0.94 -9.85
CA VAL A 31 -11.96 0.38 -11.21
C VAL A 31 -13.42 0.59 -11.62
N THR A 32 -14.40 0.43 -10.71
CA THR A 32 -15.80 0.74 -11.05
C THR A 32 -16.04 2.22 -11.38
N LYS A 33 -15.09 3.11 -10.98
CA LYS A 33 -15.09 4.54 -11.34
C LYS A 33 -14.29 4.84 -12.61
N GLY A 34 -13.76 3.81 -13.26
CA GLY A 34 -12.99 3.93 -14.51
C GLY A 34 -11.51 4.29 -14.31
N ALA A 35 -10.99 4.23 -13.09
CA ALA A 35 -9.57 4.51 -12.84
C ALA A 35 -8.67 3.35 -13.29
N ARG A 36 -7.51 3.68 -13.85
CA ARG A 36 -6.46 2.72 -14.17
C ARG A 36 -5.62 2.48 -12.90
N VAL A 37 -5.82 1.32 -12.30
CA VAL A 37 -5.26 0.95 -10.99
C VAL A 37 -4.19 -0.13 -11.15
N VAL A 38 -3.11 0.00 -10.40
CA VAL A 38 -2.14 -1.08 -10.14
C VAL A 38 -2.07 -1.33 -8.64
N VAL A 39 -2.06 -2.59 -8.24
CA VAL A 39 -1.86 -3.01 -6.84
C VAL A 39 -0.47 -3.60 -6.69
N ILE A 40 0.30 -3.10 -5.73
CA ILE A 40 1.63 -3.61 -5.38
C ILE A 40 1.51 -4.38 -4.06
N ASP A 41 1.66 -5.69 -4.16
CA ASP A 41 1.66 -6.61 -3.01
C ASP A 41 3.07 -6.69 -2.42
N CYS A 42 3.32 -5.93 -1.36
CA CYS A 42 4.62 -5.88 -0.67
C CYS A 42 4.63 -6.71 0.63
N ASP A 43 3.53 -7.35 1.00
CA ASP A 43 3.51 -8.25 2.14
C ASP A 43 4.28 -9.55 1.84
N PHE A 44 5.02 -10.05 2.82
CA PHE A 44 5.84 -11.26 2.69
C PHE A 44 5.05 -12.49 2.21
N HIS A 45 3.78 -12.58 2.58
CA HIS A 45 2.94 -13.71 2.18
C HIS A 45 2.38 -13.59 0.76
N HIS A 46 2.46 -12.43 0.14
CA HIS A 46 1.92 -12.15 -1.20
C HIS A 46 0.50 -12.67 -1.40
N SER A 47 -0.37 -12.37 -0.44
CA SER A 47 -1.75 -12.89 -0.42
C SER A 47 -2.58 -12.39 -1.60
N ILE A 48 -2.40 -11.12 -2.00
CA ILE A 48 -3.10 -10.54 -3.16
C ILE A 48 -2.65 -11.24 -4.44
N MET A 49 -1.34 -11.41 -4.62
CA MET A 49 -0.80 -12.08 -5.81
C MET A 49 -1.25 -13.54 -5.91
N LYS A 50 -1.33 -14.25 -4.78
CA LYS A 50 -1.84 -15.63 -4.76
C LYS A 50 -3.29 -15.71 -5.20
N CYS A 51 -4.16 -14.83 -4.69
CA CYS A 51 -5.55 -14.73 -5.11
C CYS A 51 -5.63 -14.39 -6.61
N ARG A 52 -4.85 -13.40 -7.08
CA ARG A 52 -4.83 -13.02 -8.50
C ARG A 52 -4.45 -14.18 -9.41
N LYS A 53 -3.44 -14.98 -9.06
CA LYS A 53 -3.06 -16.18 -9.83
C LYS A 53 -4.16 -17.23 -9.87
N ALA A 54 -4.95 -17.36 -8.80
CA ALA A 54 -6.11 -18.26 -8.79
C ALA A 54 -7.24 -17.75 -9.69
N ASP A 55 -7.52 -16.45 -9.66
CA ASP A 55 -8.53 -15.81 -10.50
C ASP A 55 -8.17 -15.92 -12.00
N ILE A 56 -6.90 -15.65 -12.36
CA ILE A 56 -6.40 -15.80 -13.73
C ILE A 56 -6.60 -17.24 -14.24
N ARG A 57 -6.32 -18.26 -13.40
CA ARG A 57 -6.52 -19.66 -13.79
C ARG A 57 -8.00 -19.99 -14.03
N LYS A 58 -8.89 -19.36 -13.27
CA LYS A 58 -10.33 -19.64 -13.32
C LYS A 58 -11.04 -18.85 -14.41
N TYR A 59 -10.68 -17.61 -14.63
CA TYR A 59 -11.43 -16.68 -15.47
C TYR A 59 -10.65 -16.19 -16.71
N GLY A 60 -9.34 -16.35 -16.72
CA GLY A 60 -8.45 -15.81 -17.74
C GLY A 60 -7.84 -14.45 -17.38
N GLU A 61 -6.65 -14.19 -17.89
CA GLU A 61 -5.91 -12.94 -17.59
C GLU A 61 -6.62 -11.69 -18.12
N GLN A 62 -7.31 -11.82 -19.25
CA GLN A 62 -8.04 -10.72 -19.89
C GLN A 62 -9.25 -10.21 -19.08
N GLU A 63 -9.75 -11.03 -18.17
CA GLU A 63 -10.89 -10.68 -17.31
C GLU A 63 -10.44 -9.97 -16.00
N MET A 64 -9.14 -9.77 -15.80
CA MET A 64 -8.64 -9.14 -14.58
C MET A 64 -8.87 -7.63 -14.63
N PRO A 65 -9.51 -7.06 -13.59
CA PRO A 65 -9.91 -5.64 -13.61
C PRO A 65 -8.74 -4.67 -13.44
N TYR A 66 -7.58 -5.14 -12.93
CA TYR A 66 -6.35 -4.37 -12.73
C TYR A 66 -5.15 -5.31 -12.56
N GLU A 67 -3.96 -4.80 -12.75
CA GLU A 67 -2.73 -5.55 -12.52
C GLU A 67 -2.36 -5.65 -11.04
N VAL A 68 -1.74 -6.76 -10.68
CA VAL A 68 -1.14 -6.97 -9.35
C VAL A 68 0.33 -7.32 -9.56
N TRP A 69 1.22 -6.56 -8.94
CA TRP A 69 2.66 -6.81 -8.94
C TRP A 69 3.11 -7.20 -7.53
N ALA A 70 3.96 -8.22 -7.40
CA ALA A 70 4.54 -8.63 -6.13
C ALA A 70 5.97 -8.09 -6.01
N TYR A 71 6.25 -7.40 -4.91
CA TYR A 71 7.58 -6.86 -4.60
C TYR A 71 7.90 -7.07 -3.12
N GLU A 72 9.10 -7.58 -2.84
CA GLU A 72 9.57 -7.66 -1.46
C GLU A 72 10.12 -6.31 -0.99
N ALA A 73 9.63 -5.82 0.16
CA ALA A 73 10.05 -4.55 0.73
C ALA A 73 11.40 -4.64 1.49
N ASN A 74 12.26 -5.62 1.17
CA ASN A 74 13.51 -5.87 1.89
C ASN A 74 14.67 -5.01 1.38
N ASP A 75 14.64 -4.61 0.11
CA ASP A 75 15.72 -3.86 -0.55
C ASP A 75 15.29 -2.41 -0.76
N LYS A 76 16.05 -1.49 -0.14
CA LYS A 76 15.82 -0.05 -0.25
C LYS A 76 16.03 0.48 -1.67
N ALA A 77 17.08 0.01 -2.36
CA ALA A 77 17.40 0.50 -3.71
C ALA A 77 16.36 0.02 -4.72
N MET A 78 15.95 -1.25 -4.62
CA MET A 78 14.91 -1.81 -5.47
C MET A 78 13.56 -1.10 -5.26
N MET A 79 13.18 -0.81 -4.01
CA MET A 79 11.95 -0.08 -3.72
C MET A 79 12.02 1.36 -4.21
N THR A 80 13.16 2.04 -4.07
CA THR A 80 13.35 3.39 -4.62
C THR A 80 13.15 3.41 -6.13
N SER A 81 13.77 2.47 -6.85
CA SER A 81 13.63 2.33 -8.30
C SER A 81 12.18 2.02 -8.71
N LEU A 82 11.49 1.16 -7.95
CA LEU A 82 10.07 0.89 -8.18
C LEU A 82 9.22 2.16 -8.02
N MET A 83 9.44 2.94 -6.95
CA MET A 83 8.69 4.17 -6.71
C MET A 83 8.90 5.19 -7.82
N GLU A 84 10.13 5.33 -8.32
CA GLU A 84 10.45 6.20 -9.46
C GLU A 84 9.76 5.74 -10.75
N LYS A 85 9.78 4.43 -11.02
CA LYS A 85 9.07 3.85 -12.17
C LYS A 85 7.57 4.14 -12.09
N LEU A 86 6.95 3.90 -10.94
CA LEU A 86 5.51 4.11 -10.73
C LEU A 86 5.12 5.58 -10.91
N HIS A 87 5.90 6.52 -10.39
CA HIS A 87 5.63 7.96 -10.55
C HIS A 87 5.69 8.45 -12.00
N ASN A 88 6.45 7.77 -12.85
CA ASN A 88 6.67 8.17 -14.23
C ASN A 88 5.83 7.35 -15.23
N ASP A 89 4.96 6.46 -14.77
CA ASP A 89 4.13 5.64 -15.65
C ASP A 89 2.84 6.37 -16.05
N PRO A 90 2.69 6.78 -17.33
CA PRO A 90 1.53 7.54 -17.79
C PRO A 90 0.27 6.69 -17.91
N GLU A 91 0.39 5.36 -17.93
CA GLU A 91 -0.74 4.44 -18.05
C GLU A 91 -1.44 4.16 -16.72
N ILE A 92 -0.81 4.51 -15.60
CA ILE A 92 -1.34 4.32 -14.26
C ILE A 92 -1.92 5.64 -13.73
N GLU A 93 -3.08 5.60 -13.12
CA GLU A 93 -3.68 6.75 -12.41
C GLU A 93 -3.57 6.62 -10.90
N VAL A 94 -3.71 5.38 -10.39
CA VAL A 94 -3.64 5.10 -8.97
C VAL A 94 -2.82 3.85 -8.70
N VAL A 95 -1.85 3.98 -7.80
CA VAL A 95 -1.08 2.87 -7.26
C VAL A 95 -1.53 2.59 -5.83
N LEU A 96 -1.92 1.36 -5.54
CA LEU A 96 -2.26 0.92 -4.19
C LEU A 96 -1.19 -0.04 -3.69
N MET A 97 -0.53 0.29 -2.58
CA MET A 97 0.53 -0.52 -1.99
C MET A 97 0.05 -1.19 -0.71
N ASP A 98 0.05 -2.52 -0.68
CA ASP A 98 -0.21 -3.32 0.53
C ASP A 98 1.11 -3.56 1.26
N SER A 99 1.35 -2.83 2.35
CA SER A 99 2.63 -2.88 3.07
C SER A 99 2.73 -4.10 3.99
N PRO A 100 3.97 -4.57 4.28
CA PRO A 100 4.20 -5.59 5.30
C PRO A 100 3.62 -5.21 6.66
N GLY A 101 3.20 -6.20 7.43
CA GLY A 101 2.68 -6.02 8.79
C GLY A 101 3.75 -5.74 9.86
N SER A 102 4.99 -5.45 9.49
CA SER A 102 6.08 -5.10 10.40
C SER A 102 6.95 -4.00 9.81
N LEU A 103 7.59 -3.19 10.67
CA LEU A 103 8.50 -2.09 10.25
C LEU A 103 9.97 -2.54 10.14
N LYS A 104 10.24 -3.80 9.88
CA LYS A 104 11.61 -4.34 9.87
C LYS A 104 12.32 -4.22 8.53
N ALA A 105 11.60 -4.00 7.45
CA ALA A 105 12.14 -3.98 6.10
C ALA A 105 12.61 -2.58 5.69
N GLU A 106 13.86 -2.46 5.24
CA GLU A 106 14.46 -1.17 4.86
C GLU A 106 13.79 -0.53 3.64
N GLY A 107 13.23 -1.33 2.75
CA GLY A 107 12.49 -0.85 1.58
C GLY A 107 11.16 -0.16 1.91
N GLN A 108 10.66 -0.28 3.14
CA GLN A 108 9.45 0.44 3.56
C GLN A 108 9.68 1.95 3.67
N ILE A 109 10.91 2.40 3.96
CA ILE A 109 11.20 3.84 4.06
C ILE A 109 10.95 4.55 2.72
N PRO A 110 11.53 4.13 1.57
CA PRO A 110 11.19 4.74 0.28
C PRO A 110 9.70 4.65 -0.06
N MET A 111 9.03 3.55 0.28
CA MET A 111 7.59 3.39 0.09
C MET A 111 6.81 4.51 0.79
N PHE A 112 7.06 4.73 2.10
CA PHE A 112 6.34 5.78 2.85
C PHE A 112 6.72 7.18 2.42
N VAL A 113 8.01 7.43 2.15
CA VAL A 113 8.50 8.76 1.73
C VAL A 113 7.89 9.20 0.40
N ASN A 114 7.68 8.27 -0.52
CA ASN A 114 7.17 8.55 -1.86
C ASN A 114 5.65 8.30 -2.01
N SER A 115 4.94 7.98 -0.94
CA SER A 115 3.48 7.91 -0.95
C SER A 115 2.86 9.32 -0.91
N ASP A 116 1.74 9.49 -1.62
CA ASP A 116 0.89 10.69 -1.51
C ASP A 116 -0.08 10.57 -0.33
N ILE A 117 -0.54 9.33 -0.09
CA ILE A 117 -1.50 9.01 0.97
C ILE A 117 -1.02 7.77 1.71
N ILE A 118 -1.08 7.79 3.04
CA ILE A 118 -0.90 6.63 3.89
C ILE A 118 -2.18 6.40 4.67
N ILE A 119 -2.79 5.23 4.47
CA ILE A 119 -4.00 4.81 5.18
C ILE A 119 -3.59 3.85 6.29
N VAL A 120 -3.89 4.24 7.53
CA VAL A 120 -3.57 3.49 8.74
C VAL A 120 -4.86 2.93 9.33
N GLN A 121 -5.05 1.62 9.19
CA GLN A 121 -6.20 0.92 9.76
C GLN A 121 -5.88 0.38 11.14
N PHE A 122 -6.85 0.41 12.04
CA PHE A 122 -6.71 -0.16 13.37
C PHE A 122 -8.05 -0.72 13.88
N HIS A 123 -7.98 -1.62 14.87
CA HIS A 123 -9.13 -2.07 15.64
C HIS A 123 -9.14 -1.38 17.02
N TYR A 124 -10.32 -1.23 17.60
CA TYR A 124 -10.48 -0.75 18.98
C TYR A 124 -10.23 -1.87 19.98
N ASP A 125 -9.00 -2.33 20.09
CA ASP A 125 -8.58 -3.34 21.06
C ASP A 125 -7.28 -2.97 21.78
N LEU A 126 -7.02 -3.63 22.89
CA LEU A 126 -5.86 -3.35 23.76
C LEU A 126 -4.51 -3.64 23.10
N VAL A 127 -4.46 -4.40 22.03
CA VAL A 127 -3.24 -4.78 21.32
C VAL A 127 -2.98 -3.88 20.12
N THR A 128 -4.02 -3.57 19.37
CA THR A 128 -3.91 -2.83 18.09
C THR A 128 -3.70 -1.34 18.32
N VAL A 129 -4.37 -0.74 19.32
CA VAL A 129 -4.22 0.69 19.61
C VAL A 129 -2.79 1.08 19.95
N PRO A 130 -2.06 0.40 20.87
CA PRO A 130 -0.66 0.74 21.15
C PRO A 130 0.28 0.54 19.96
N SER A 131 0.09 -0.53 19.16
CA SER A 131 0.93 -0.77 17.99
C SER A 131 0.67 0.24 16.88
N THR A 132 -0.58 0.69 16.72
CA THR A 132 -0.93 1.78 15.80
C THR A 132 -0.31 3.10 16.25
N ALA A 133 -0.36 3.43 17.54
CA ALA A 133 0.31 4.61 18.08
C ALA A 133 1.82 4.58 17.80
N SER A 134 2.47 3.43 18.01
CA SER A 134 3.90 3.25 17.70
C SER A 134 4.19 3.45 16.20
N PHE A 135 3.32 2.96 15.32
CA PHE A 135 3.44 3.18 13.88
C PHE A 135 3.32 4.67 13.53
N LEU A 136 2.34 5.38 14.08
CA LEU A 136 2.15 6.81 13.84
C LEU A 136 3.35 7.63 14.32
N MET A 137 3.92 7.29 15.49
CA MET A 137 5.15 7.90 16.00
C MET A 137 6.34 7.65 15.05
N PHE A 138 6.45 6.45 14.48
CA PHE A 138 7.46 6.14 13.49
C PHE A 138 7.30 7.02 12.25
N VAL A 139 6.10 7.12 11.69
CA VAL A 139 5.82 7.96 10.50
C VAL A 139 6.11 9.43 10.78
N GLU A 140 5.76 9.93 11.95
CA GLU A 140 6.06 11.31 12.35
C GLU A 140 7.58 11.56 12.45
N ARG A 141 8.33 10.64 13.07
CA ARG A 141 9.80 10.72 13.12
C ARG A 141 10.42 10.68 11.73
N LEU A 142 9.93 9.80 10.87
CA LEU A 142 10.38 9.70 9.48
C LEU A 142 10.14 11.03 8.75
N LYS A 143 8.95 11.60 8.87
CA LYS A 143 8.61 12.90 8.26
C LYS A 143 9.52 14.03 8.75
N LYS A 144 9.83 14.07 10.05
CA LYS A 144 10.80 15.03 10.61
C LYS A 144 12.20 14.83 10.05
N ALA A 145 12.64 13.59 9.89
CA ALA A 145 13.98 13.25 9.40
C ALA A 145 14.21 13.57 7.91
N VAL A 146 13.18 13.36 7.08
CA VAL A 146 13.30 13.56 5.63
C VAL A 146 12.76 14.92 5.15
N GLY A 147 12.04 15.64 6.00
CA GLY A 147 11.49 16.97 5.73
C GLY A 147 10.49 16.97 4.57
N GLU A 148 10.61 17.96 3.70
CA GLU A 148 9.67 18.17 2.58
C GLU A 148 9.65 17.06 1.52
N ARG A 149 10.59 16.11 1.59
CA ARG A 149 10.57 14.93 0.70
C ARG A 149 9.38 14.01 0.95
N MET A 150 8.83 14.00 2.16
CA MET A 150 7.65 13.20 2.51
C MET A 150 6.43 14.10 2.62
N LYS A 151 5.61 14.11 1.57
CA LYS A 151 4.37 14.90 1.47
C LYS A 151 3.12 14.13 1.83
N ALA A 152 3.26 12.88 2.22
CA ALA A 152 2.16 11.98 2.49
C ALA A 152 1.13 12.56 3.47
N ARG A 153 -0.15 12.47 3.10
CA ARG A 153 -1.29 12.73 3.99
C ARG A 153 -1.66 11.44 4.70
N LEU A 154 -1.84 11.49 6.02
CA LEU A 154 -2.26 10.36 6.82
C LEU A 154 -3.77 10.34 7.01
N PHE A 155 -4.38 9.18 6.79
CA PHE A 155 -5.75 8.87 7.14
C PHE A 155 -5.77 7.70 8.11
N ILE A 156 -6.35 7.90 9.30
CA ILE A 156 -6.46 6.88 10.34
C ILE A 156 -7.90 6.37 10.30
N ILE A 157 -8.07 5.08 9.99
CA ILE A 157 -9.38 4.50 9.76
C ILE A 157 -9.62 3.37 10.77
N PRO A 158 -10.64 3.49 11.64
CA PRO A 158 -11.05 2.37 12.47
C PRO A 158 -11.69 1.29 11.59
N ASN A 159 -11.27 0.06 11.78
CA ASN A 159 -11.90 -1.12 11.21
C ASN A 159 -12.61 -1.85 12.34
N LEU A 160 -13.94 -1.82 12.29
CA LEU A 160 -14.76 -2.49 13.29
C LEU A 160 -14.85 -3.97 12.87
N ASN A 161 -14.32 -4.86 13.71
CA ASN A 161 -14.74 -6.25 13.67
C ASN A 161 -16.00 -6.34 14.53
N ASP A 162 -17.10 -6.73 13.92
CA ASP A 162 -18.27 -7.20 14.64
C ASP A 162 -18.02 -8.56 15.28
#